data_f0bc891d6e8a731eef6f93cc47da269d
#
_entry.id   f0bc891d6e8a731eef6f93cc47da269d
#
_cell.length_a   1.000
_cell.length_b   1.000
_cell.length_c   1.000
_cell.angle_alpha   90.00
_cell.angle_beta   90.00
_cell.angle_gamma   90.00
#
_symmetry.space_group_name_H-M   'P 1'
#
loop_
_entity.id
_entity.type
_entity.pdbx_description
1 polymer ?
#
loop_
_entity_poly.entity_id
_entity_poly.type
_entity_poly.pdbx_seq_one_letter_code
_entity_poly.pdbx_strand_id
1 'polypeptide(L)'
;MTFIRACQHITNYTAGHETRSTLLGEDRIAYPDQHIEADNRLSWMLGKLGKKYGKDAFYVHLKRDVEATAASFNRRWGRARSIIDAYTEGILMRPRERGLEFCADYVDTVHQNVGYFLRDKPNRIQVDLEEAKTGFRRFWNAIGAERDLEAALAEWDIRNNPSVSPSMVDRVRSFLRQI
;
A
#
# COMPACT_ATOMS: atom_id res chain seq x y z
N MET A 1 -2.24 7.59 2.94
CA MET A 1 -3.62 8.12 2.75
C MET A 1 -3.71 9.13 1.61
N THR A 2 -2.61 9.76 1.19
CA THR A 2 -2.58 10.75 0.10
C THR A 2 -3.17 10.21 -1.21
N PHE A 3 -2.83 8.96 -1.61
CA PHE A 3 -3.36 8.36 -2.84
C PHE A 3 -4.90 8.39 -2.89
N ILE A 4 -5.58 7.97 -1.82
CA ILE A 4 -7.05 7.98 -1.80
C ILE A 4 -7.63 9.40 -1.79
N ARG A 5 -6.99 10.34 -1.09
CA ARG A 5 -7.41 11.75 -1.17
C ARG A 5 -7.33 12.29 -2.59
N ALA A 6 -6.24 12.00 -3.29
CA ALA A 6 -6.11 12.35 -4.70
C ALA A 6 -7.19 11.66 -5.56
N CYS A 7 -7.54 10.39 -5.28
CA CYS A 7 -8.61 9.70 -5.98
C CYS A 7 -10.00 10.28 -5.71
N GLN A 8 -10.23 10.96 -4.56
CA GLN A 8 -11.51 11.61 -4.26
C GLN A 8 -11.83 12.79 -5.17
N HIS A 9 -10.85 13.29 -5.93
CA HIS A 9 -11.06 14.29 -6.97
C HIS A 9 -11.58 13.70 -8.29
N ILE A 10 -11.68 12.37 -8.42
CA ILE A 10 -12.22 11.67 -9.58
C ILE A 10 -13.75 11.62 -9.46
N THR A 11 -14.48 11.84 -10.56
CA THR A 11 -15.94 11.85 -10.54
C THR A 11 -16.59 10.59 -11.09
N ASN A 12 -15.92 9.90 -12.00
CA ASN A 12 -16.41 8.64 -12.58
C ASN A 12 -16.01 7.39 -11.78
N TYR A 13 -15.31 7.55 -10.63
CA TYR A 13 -14.99 6.49 -9.67
C TYR A 13 -15.32 6.93 -8.25
N THR A 14 -15.74 5.98 -7.41
CA THR A 14 -15.74 6.14 -5.96
C THR A 14 -14.37 5.76 -5.41
N ALA A 15 -13.96 6.33 -4.28
CA ALA A 15 -12.67 6.03 -3.66
C ALA A 15 -12.80 5.83 -2.15
N GLY A 16 -12.22 4.74 -1.63
CA GLY A 16 -12.28 4.37 -0.23
C GLY A 16 -10.97 3.85 0.34
N HIS A 17 -10.87 3.89 1.66
CA HIS A 17 -9.73 3.39 2.41
C HIS A 17 -10.19 2.40 3.48
N GLU A 18 -9.75 1.14 3.37
CA GLU A 18 -10.10 0.04 4.29
C GLU A 18 -11.62 -0.13 4.50
N THR A 19 -12.41 0.14 3.46
CA THR A 19 -13.89 0.20 3.56
C THR A 19 -14.53 -1.12 3.93
N ARG A 20 -13.86 -2.24 3.62
CA ARG A 20 -14.33 -3.61 3.89
C ARG A 20 -13.42 -4.40 4.82
N SER A 21 -12.53 -3.75 5.55
CA SER A 21 -11.47 -4.40 6.34
C SER A 21 -12.01 -5.31 7.46
N THR A 22 -13.22 -5.09 7.93
CA THR A 22 -13.86 -5.89 9.00
C THR A 22 -14.79 -6.99 8.50
N LEU A 23 -15.05 -7.05 7.19
CA LEU A 23 -15.93 -8.05 6.58
C LEU A 23 -15.22 -9.37 6.36
N LEU A 24 -15.97 -10.45 6.18
CA LEU A 24 -15.48 -11.80 5.99
C LEU A 24 -15.90 -12.38 4.62
N GLY A 25 -15.29 -13.48 4.26
CA GLY A 25 -15.67 -14.26 3.07
C GLY A 25 -15.57 -13.43 1.78
N GLU A 26 -16.59 -13.53 0.94
CA GLU A 26 -16.68 -12.81 -0.34
C GLU A 26 -16.97 -11.32 -0.14
N ASP A 27 -17.70 -10.95 0.93
CA ASP A 27 -18.01 -9.55 1.23
C ASP A 27 -16.77 -8.70 1.50
N ARG A 28 -15.68 -9.33 1.99
CA ARG A 28 -14.40 -8.67 2.26
C ARG A 28 -13.79 -8.02 1.01
N ILE A 29 -14.09 -8.57 -0.16
CA ILE A 29 -13.55 -8.14 -1.45
C ILE A 29 -14.65 -7.78 -2.46
N ALA A 30 -15.91 -7.61 -2.04
CA ALA A 30 -17.04 -7.33 -2.93
C ALA A 30 -17.16 -5.80 -3.20
N TYR A 31 -16.15 -5.23 -3.85
CA TYR A 31 -16.19 -3.82 -4.25
C TYR A 31 -17.14 -3.63 -5.44
N PRO A 32 -17.87 -2.50 -5.50
CA PRO A 32 -18.67 -2.16 -6.66
C PRO A 32 -17.79 -1.83 -7.87
N ASP A 33 -18.41 -1.80 -9.04
CA ASP A 33 -17.75 -1.31 -10.24
C ASP A 33 -17.34 0.16 -10.09
N GLN A 34 -16.32 0.57 -10.81
CA GLN A 34 -15.78 1.93 -10.74
C GLN A 34 -15.45 2.38 -9.31
N HIS A 35 -14.88 1.47 -8.51
CA HIS A 35 -14.42 1.74 -7.15
C HIS A 35 -12.89 1.60 -7.03
N ILE A 36 -12.27 2.58 -6.38
CA ILE A 36 -10.84 2.57 -6.05
C ILE A 36 -10.71 2.32 -4.56
N GLU A 37 -10.12 1.19 -4.19
CA GLU A 37 -9.87 0.83 -2.79
C GLU A 37 -8.38 0.86 -2.47
N ALA A 38 -8.01 1.44 -1.33
CA ALA A 38 -6.68 1.31 -0.76
C ALA A 38 -6.76 0.63 0.61
N ASP A 39 -6.21 -0.56 0.69
CA ASP A 39 -6.14 -1.33 1.93
C ASP A 39 -4.88 -2.20 1.91
N ASN A 40 -3.94 -1.94 2.82
CA ASN A 40 -2.69 -2.69 2.92
C ASN A 40 -2.92 -4.17 3.27
N ARG A 41 -4.06 -4.51 3.89
CA ARG A 41 -4.42 -5.90 4.23
C ARG A 41 -4.84 -6.71 3.01
N LEU A 42 -5.16 -6.08 1.88
CA LEU A 42 -5.44 -6.79 0.64
C LEU A 42 -4.21 -7.54 0.12
N SER A 43 -2.99 -7.16 0.52
CA SER A 43 -1.77 -7.92 0.24
C SER A 43 -1.79 -9.35 0.80
N TRP A 44 -2.64 -9.63 1.79
CA TRP A 44 -2.89 -10.96 2.37
C TRP A 44 -4.06 -11.69 1.70
N MET A 45 -4.77 -11.01 0.79
CA MET A 45 -5.98 -11.53 0.11
C MET A 45 -5.76 -11.73 -1.40
N LEU A 46 -4.50 -11.79 -1.86
CA LEU A 46 -4.15 -11.83 -3.29
C LEU A 46 -4.81 -13.01 -4.03
N GLY A 47 -4.89 -14.17 -3.39
CA GLY A 47 -5.59 -15.33 -3.96
C GLY A 47 -7.08 -15.07 -4.19
N LYS A 48 -7.76 -14.42 -3.23
CA LYS A 48 -9.18 -14.04 -3.36
C LYS A 48 -9.38 -12.99 -4.44
N LEU A 49 -8.52 -11.97 -4.48
CA LEU A 49 -8.54 -10.93 -5.52
C LEU A 49 -8.31 -11.55 -6.90
N GLY A 50 -7.35 -12.45 -7.02
CA GLY A 50 -7.07 -13.13 -8.29
C GLY A 50 -8.22 -14.00 -8.77
N LYS A 51 -8.89 -14.71 -7.85
CA LYS A 51 -10.06 -15.53 -8.16
C LYS A 51 -11.26 -14.68 -8.61
N LYS A 52 -11.50 -13.55 -7.92
CA LYS A 52 -12.69 -12.72 -8.17
C LYS A 52 -12.53 -11.79 -9.36
N TYR A 53 -11.41 -11.09 -9.44
CA TYR A 53 -11.20 -10.03 -10.42
C TYR A 53 -10.22 -10.40 -11.54
N GLY A 54 -9.41 -11.43 -11.32
CA GLY A 54 -8.54 -11.99 -12.35
C GLY A 54 -7.65 -10.95 -13.02
N LYS A 55 -7.93 -10.73 -14.33
CA LYS A 55 -7.25 -9.76 -15.20
C LYS A 55 -8.08 -8.50 -15.45
N ASP A 56 -9.33 -8.46 -14.96
CA ASP A 56 -10.28 -7.37 -15.27
C ASP A 56 -10.05 -6.15 -14.37
N ALA A 57 -9.65 -6.36 -13.11
CA ALA A 57 -9.33 -5.25 -12.22
C ALA A 57 -8.03 -4.53 -12.63
N PHE A 58 -7.99 -3.22 -12.37
CA PHE A 58 -6.78 -2.44 -12.47
C PHE A 58 -6.06 -2.45 -11.10
N TYR A 59 -4.83 -2.96 -11.07
CA TYR A 59 -4.04 -3.10 -9.85
C TYR A 59 -2.99 -1.99 -9.73
N VAL A 60 -2.95 -1.35 -8.57
CA VAL A 60 -1.95 -0.33 -8.26
C VAL A 60 -1.04 -0.83 -7.14
N HIS A 61 0.25 -0.95 -7.42
CA HIS A 61 1.27 -1.23 -6.40
C HIS A 61 1.90 0.08 -5.96
N LEU A 62 1.43 0.63 -4.84
CA LEU A 62 2.08 1.77 -4.21
C LEU A 62 3.35 1.31 -3.53
N LYS A 63 4.49 1.79 -4.00
CA LYS A 63 5.80 1.52 -3.41
C LYS A 63 6.38 2.76 -2.78
N ARG A 64 7.14 2.55 -1.77
CA ARG A 64 8.00 3.53 -1.14
C ARG A 64 9.31 2.84 -0.78
N ASP A 65 10.37 3.59 -0.68
CA ASP A 65 11.63 3.10 -0.12
C ASP A 65 11.39 2.21 1.11
N VAL A 66 11.98 1.01 1.10
CA VAL A 66 11.73 -0.03 2.13
C VAL A 66 12.12 0.47 3.51
N GLU A 67 13.25 1.15 3.60
CA GLU A 67 13.82 1.66 4.85
C GLU A 67 12.93 2.76 5.44
N ALA A 68 12.49 3.69 4.60
CA ALA A 68 11.57 4.75 5.01
C ALA A 68 10.21 4.20 5.44
N THR A 69 9.75 3.12 4.80
CA THR A 69 8.50 2.44 5.13
C THR A 69 8.62 1.69 6.45
N ALA A 70 9.67 0.89 6.64
CA ALA A 70 9.96 0.17 7.88
C ALA A 70 10.08 1.12 9.07
N ALA A 71 10.82 2.21 8.91
CA ALA A 71 10.94 3.24 9.95
C ALA A 71 9.60 3.90 10.27
N SER A 72 8.73 4.10 9.27
CA SER A 72 7.38 4.63 9.48
C SER A 72 6.49 3.65 10.26
N PHE A 73 6.55 2.36 9.98
CA PHE A 73 5.86 1.33 10.75
C PHE A 73 6.40 1.25 12.18
N ASN A 74 7.69 1.23 12.35
CA ASN A 74 8.35 1.16 13.67
C ASN A 74 7.96 2.34 14.58
N ARG A 75 7.81 3.56 14.05
CA ARG A 75 7.31 4.71 14.85
C ARG A 75 5.86 4.53 15.31
N ARG A 76 5.07 3.76 14.57
CA ARG A 76 3.65 3.51 14.87
C ARG A 76 3.42 2.17 15.55
N TRP A 77 4.49 1.52 16.00
CA TRP A 77 4.41 0.26 16.73
C TRP A 77 3.50 0.36 17.95
N GLY A 78 2.74 -0.68 18.21
CA GLY A 78 1.82 -0.73 19.35
C GLY A 78 0.51 0.03 19.18
N ARG A 79 0.26 0.61 18.01
CA ARG A 79 -1.08 1.14 17.73
C ARG A 79 -2.09 0.00 17.62
N ALA A 80 -3.29 0.24 18.16
CA ALA A 80 -4.37 -0.73 18.05
C ALA A 80 -4.59 -1.18 16.60
N ARG A 81 -4.74 -2.49 16.41
CA ARG A 81 -4.92 -3.13 15.07
C ARG A 81 -3.74 -2.92 14.13
N SER A 82 -2.52 -2.82 14.66
CA SER A 82 -1.31 -2.73 13.85
C SER A 82 -1.13 -3.98 13.01
N ILE A 83 -0.87 -3.81 11.72
CA ILE A 83 -0.54 -4.93 10.83
C ILE A 83 0.83 -5.53 11.18
N ILE A 84 1.74 -4.73 11.73
CA ILE A 84 3.06 -5.20 12.16
C ILE A 84 2.94 -6.10 13.39
N ASP A 85 2.10 -5.74 14.38
CA ASP A 85 1.86 -6.62 15.52
C ASP A 85 1.27 -7.96 15.04
N ALA A 86 0.28 -7.91 14.14
CA ALA A 86 -0.31 -9.13 13.56
C ALA A 86 0.71 -9.98 12.80
N TYR A 87 1.61 -9.37 12.07
CA TYR A 87 2.69 -10.05 11.37
C TYR A 87 3.66 -10.71 12.34
N THR A 88 4.16 -9.94 13.31
CA THR A 88 5.17 -10.41 14.27
C THR A 88 4.62 -11.51 15.16
N GLU A 89 3.44 -11.29 15.77
CA GLU A 89 2.85 -12.25 16.73
C GLU A 89 2.15 -13.41 16.01
N GLY A 90 1.40 -13.13 14.92
CA GLY A 90 0.54 -14.12 14.28
C GLY A 90 1.19 -14.87 13.13
N ILE A 91 2.16 -14.30 12.42
CA ILE A 91 2.84 -14.94 11.30
C ILE A 91 4.22 -15.46 11.72
N LEU A 92 5.05 -14.61 12.31
CA LEU A 92 6.39 -15.00 12.73
C LEU A 92 6.41 -15.77 14.07
N MET A 93 5.30 -15.80 14.79
CA MET A 93 5.15 -16.42 16.12
C MET A 93 6.23 -15.93 17.13
N ARG A 94 6.57 -14.65 17.05
CA ARG A 94 7.53 -14.01 17.92
C ARG A 94 6.81 -13.22 19.02
N PRO A 95 7.44 -13.05 20.20
CA PRO A 95 6.92 -12.13 21.20
C PRO A 95 6.74 -10.74 20.64
N ARG A 96 5.79 -10.00 21.20
CA ARG A 96 5.55 -8.60 20.84
C ARG A 96 6.73 -7.74 21.28
N GLU A 97 7.70 -7.63 20.40
CA GLU A 97 8.86 -6.77 20.58
C GLU A 97 9.00 -5.80 19.41
N ARG A 98 9.43 -4.60 19.72
CA ARG A 98 9.62 -3.55 18.73
C ARG A 98 10.97 -3.70 18.05
N GLY A 99 10.97 -3.72 16.70
CA GLY A 99 12.21 -3.79 15.92
C GLY A 99 12.03 -3.30 14.50
N LEU A 100 13.06 -2.64 13.96
CA LEU A 100 13.09 -2.21 12.56
C LEU A 100 13.16 -3.41 11.61
N GLU A 101 13.86 -4.46 12.03
CA GLU A 101 14.01 -5.71 11.28
C GLU A 101 12.67 -6.35 10.96
N PHE A 102 11.74 -6.43 11.92
CA PHE A 102 10.40 -6.97 11.68
C PHE A 102 9.60 -6.11 10.70
N CYS A 103 9.77 -4.79 10.79
CA CYS A 103 9.12 -3.88 9.86
C CYS A 103 9.71 -4.01 8.45
N ALA A 104 11.01 -4.18 8.32
CA ALA A 104 11.68 -4.35 7.03
C ALA A 104 11.30 -5.68 6.38
N ASP A 105 11.34 -6.77 7.15
CA ASP A 105 10.93 -8.10 6.72
C ASP A 105 9.47 -8.14 6.25
N TYR A 106 8.56 -7.49 7.01
CA TYR A 106 7.16 -7.32 6.59
C TYR A 106 7.05 -6.62 5.24
N VAL A 107 7.75 -5.49 5.07
CA VAL A 107 7.67 -4.69 3.84
C VAL A 107 8.21 -5.47 2.65
N ASP A 108 9.34 -6.14 2.82
CA ASP A 108 9.95 -6.96 1.79
C ASP A 108 9.04 -8.13 1.40
N THR A 109 8.53 -8.89 2.38
CA THR A 109 7.59 -9.99 2.16
C THR A 109 6.36 -9.54 1.38
N VAL A 110 5.76 -8.41 1.76
CA VAL A 110 4.59 -7.86 1.05
C VAL A 110 4.96 -7.44 -0.38
N HIS A 111 6.09 -6.78 -0.58
CA HIS A 111 6.52 -6.36 -1.92
C HIS A 111 6.77 -7.55 -2.84
N GLN A 112 7.40 -8.61 -2.35
CA GLN A 112 7.65 -9.83 -3.12
C GLN A 112 6.33 -10.53 -3.49
N ASN A 113 5.43 -10.72 -2.53
CA ASN A 113 4.13 -11.35 -2.76
C ASN A 113 3.28 -10.57 -3.77
N VAL A 114 3.20 -9.26 -3.63
CA VAL A 114 2.48 -8.39 -4.56
C VAL A 114 3.14 -8.42 -5.95
N GLY A 115 4.46 -8.33 -6.02
CA GLY A 115 5.20 -8.40 -7.28
C GLY A 115 4.96 -9.72 -8.02
N TYR A 116 5.00 -10.85 -7.29
CA TYR A 116 4.70 -12.16 -7.85
C TYR A 116 3.25 -12.25 -8.35
N PHE A 117 2.28 -11.78 -7.56
CA PHE A 117 0.87 -11.77 -7.96
C PHE A 117 0.62 -10.93 -9.22
N LEU A 118 1.29 -9.80 -9.34
CA LEU A 118 1.08 -8.85 -10.44
C LEU A 118 1.82 -9.21 -11.73
N ARG A 119 2.74 -10.18 -11.72
CA ARG A 119 3.65 -10.46 -12.85
C ARG A 119 2.92 -10.72 -14.18
N ASP A 120 1.74 -11.31 -14.13
CA ASP A 120 0.92 -11.69 -15.29
C ASP A 120 -0.37 -10.85 -15.46
N LYS A 121 -0.53 -9.78 -14.68
CA LYS A 121 -1.69 -8.89 -14.76
C LYS A 121 -1.44 -7.83 -15.84
N PRO A 122 -2.31 -7.74 -16.88
CA PRO A 122 -2.16 -6.73 -17.93
C PRO A 122 -2.48 -5.32 -17.41
N ASN A 123 -3.49 -5.20 -16.56
CA ASN A 123 -3.97 -3.94 -16.01
C ASN A 123 -3.30 -3.66 -14.67
N ARG A 124 -2.05 -3.22 -14.71
CA ARG A 124 -1.28 -2.88 -13.50
C ARG A 124 -0.39 -1.67 -13.69
N ILE A 125 -0.14 -0.98 -12.59
CA ILE A 125 0.85 0.09 -12.51
C ILE A 125 1.57 0.05 -11.18
N GLN A 126 2.86 0.36 -11.19
CA GLN A 126 3.62 0.72 -10.00
C GLN A 126 3.67 2.23 -9.87
N VAL A 127 3.40 2.73 -8.68
CA VAL A 127 3.53 4.13 -8.30
C VAL A 127 4.51 4.23 -7.15
N ASP A 128 5.70 4.74 -7.44
CA ASP A 128 6.73 5.01 -6.43
C ASP A 128 6.42 6.35 -5.77
N LEU A 129 6.37 6.37 -4.44
CA LEU A 129 5.98 7.58 -3.70
C LEU A 129 7.00 8.71 -3.78
N GLU A 130 8.23 8.39 -4.15
CA GLU A 130 9.30 9.35 -4.45
C GLU A 130 9.00 10.16 -5.73
N GLU A 131 8.25 9.55 -6.66
CA GLU A 131 7.78 10.17 -7.92
C GLU A 131 6.24 10.15 -8.02
N ALA A 132 5.59 10.34 -6.88
CA ALA A 132 4.16 10.09 -6.73
C ALA A 132 3.28 10.83 -7.75
N LYS A 133 3.56 12.09 -8.05
CA LYS A 133 2.78 12.88 -9.01
C LYS A 133 2.85 12.31 -10.43
N THR A 134 4.04 11.90 -10.86
CA THR A 134 4.24 11.28 -12.17
C THR A 134 3.50 9.94 -12.24
N GLY A 135 3.67 9.10 -11.21
CA GLY A 135 2.97 7.82 -11.12
C GLY A 135 1.45 7.96 -11.06
N PHE A 136 0.95 8.94 -10.28
CA PHE A 136 -0.48 9.20 -10.18
C PHE A 136 -1.09 9.72 -11.49
N ARG A 137 -0.40 10.60 -12.22
CA ARG A 137 -0.84 11.06 -13.55
C ARG A 137 -0.95 9.90 -14.54
N ARG A 138 0.01 8.96 -14.51
CA ARG A 138 -0.06 7.74 -15.34
C ARG A 138 -1.25 6.86 -14.96
N PHE A 139 -1.50 6.68 -13.66
CA PHE A 139 -2.66 5.96 -13.14
C PHE A 139 -3.96 6.62 -13.60
N TRP A 140 -4.10 7.93 -13.41
CA TRP A 140 -5.26 8.72 -13.82
C TRP A 140 -5.63 8.49 -15.29
N ASN A 141 -4.64 8.60 -16.17
CA ASN A 141 -4.84 8.38 -17.61
C ASN A 141 -5.19 6.92 -17.92
N ALA A 142 -4.57 5.96 -17.25
CA ALA A 142 -4.77 4.54 -17.51
C ALA A 142 -6.18 4.05 -17.15
N ILE A 143 -6.83 4.65 -16.15
CA ILE A 143 -8.20 4.29 -15.78
C ILE A 143 -9.26 5.20 -16.46
N GLY A 144 -8.85 6.16 -17.26
CA GLY A 144 -9.76 7.14 -17.85
C GLY A 144 -10.47 8.00 -16.80
N ALA A 145 -9.74 8.45 -15.78
CA ALA A 145 -10.30 9.26 -14.71
C ALA A 145 -10.76 10.62 -15.21
N GLU A 146 -11.87 11.11 -14.69
CA GLU A 146 -12.49 12.37 -15.09
C GLU A 146 -12.45 13.40 -13.96
N ARG A 147 -12.33 14.67 -14.31
CA ARG A 147 -12.35 15.90 -13.52
C ARG A 147 -10.97 16.56 -13.38
N ASP A 148 -10.67 17.12 -12.21
CA ASP A 148 -9.53 18.01 -11.96
C ASP A 148 -8.27 17.25 -11.51
N LEU A 149 -7.44 16.91 -12.47
CA LEU A 149 -6.16 16.24 -12.21
C LEU A 149 -5.20 17.13 -11.41
N GLU A 150 -5.19 18.44 -11.64
CA GLU A 150 -4.24 19.32 -10.93
C GLU A 150 -4.62 19.46 -9.46
N ALA A 151 -5.92 19.54 -9.12
CA ALA A 151 -6.37 19.47 -7.73
C ALA A 151 -6.00 18.14 -7.08
N ALA A 152 -6.15 17.02 -7.79
CA ALA A 152 -5.73 15.69 -7.29
C ALA A 152 -4.22 15.61 -7.07
N LEU A 153 -3.41 16.21 -7.94
CA LEU A 153 -1.95 16.25 -7.80
C LEU A 153 -1.48 17.16 -6.66
N ALA A 154 -2.24 18.20 -6.31
CA ALA A 154 -1.94 19.07 -5.18
C ALA A 154 -1.99 18.34 -3.82
N GLU A 155 -2.78 17.27 -3.70
CA GLU A 155 -2.81 16.43 -2.48
C GLU A 155 -1.44 15.84 -2.12
N TRP A 156 -0.55 15.66 -3.11
CA TRP A 156 0.79 15.12 -2.90
C TRP A 156 1.79 16.13 -2.33
N ASP A 157 1.46 17.43 -2.34
CA ASP A 157 2.25 18.48 -1.72
C ASP A 157 2.03 18.55 -0.21
N ILE A 158 0.93 17.98 0.27
CA ILE A 158 0.58 17.95 1.68
C ILE A 158 1.39 16.88 2.40
N ARG A 159 2.36 17.28 3.24
CA ARG A 159 3.13 16.35 4.07
C ARG A 159 2.25 15.73 5.16
N ASN A 160 1.75 14.54 4.92
CA ASN A 160 0.92 13.81 5.89
C ASN A 160 1.72 13.02 6.94
N ASN A 161 3.05 12.85 6.78
CA ASN A 161 3.93 12.16 7.73
C ASN A 161 5.30 12.85 7.79
N PRO A 162 5.87 13.13 8.98
CA PRO A 162 7.22 13.66 9.09
C PRO A 162 8.26 12.66 8.55
N SER A 163 9.28 13.18 7.87
CA SER A 163 10.40 12.42 7.33
C SER A 163 11.17 11.64 8.41
N VAL A 164 11.70 10.47 8.04
CA VAL A 164 12.59 9.65 8.89
C VAL A 164 13.93 10.34 9.07
N SER A 165 14.52 10.29 10.26
CA SER A 165 15.87 10.81 10.48
C SER A 165 16.91 9.97 9.70
N PRO A 166 17.99 10.58 9.16
CA PRO A 166 19.04 9.85 8.43
C PRO A 166 19.63 8.67 9.22
N SER A 167 19.83 8.82 10.54
CA SER A 167 20.38 7.76 11.40
C SER A 167 19.50 6.50 11.48
N MET A 168 18.20 6.62 11.25
CA MET A 168 17.29 5.49 11.28
C MET A 168 17.30 4.74 9.94
N VAL A 169 17.49 5.45 8.84
CA VAL A 169 17.64 4.88 7.50
C VAL A 169 18.92 4.02 7.43
N ASP A 170 20.03 4.51 7.97
CA ASP A 170 21.30 3.78 7.97
C ASP A 170 21.23 2.45 8.75
N ARG A 171 20.44 2.38 9.82
CA ARG A 171 20.21 1.14 10.58
C ARG A 171 19.46 0.09 9.75
N VAL A 172 18.44 0.50 8.99
CA VAL A 172 17.70 -0.43 8.12
C VAL A 172 18.58 -0.92 6.97
N ARG A 173 19.41 -0.05 6.38
CA ARG A 173 20.38 -0.41 5.34
C ARG A 173 21.38 -1.44 5.81
N SER A 174 21.89 -1.27 7.03
CA SER A 174 22.82 -2.24 7.63
C SER A 174 22.18 -3.62 7.76
N PHE A 175 20.93 -3.68 8.19
CA PHE A 175 20.20 -4.94 8.32
C PHE A 175 19.95 -5.62 6.97
N LEU A 176 19.43 -4.89 5.97
CA LEU A 176 19.12 -5.44 4.65
C LEU A 176 20.34 -5.93 3.85
N ARG A 177 21.55 -5.52 4.22
CA ARG A 177 22.81 -6.04 3.62
C ARG A 177 23.27 -7.37 4.20
N GLN A 178 22.64 -7.84 5.29
CA GLN A 178 23.00 -9.07 5.98
C GLN A 178 22.06 -10.24 5.66
N ILE A 179 20.98 -9.98 4.92
CA ILE A 179 20.04 -10.97 4.38
C ILE A 179 20.39 -11.27 2.92
#